data_b5085b3f44073e40fbb51cbc4cee3272
#
_entry.id   b5085b3f44073e40fbb51cbc4cee3272
#
_cell.length_a   1.000
_cell.length_b   1.000
_cell.length_c   1.000
_cell.angle_alpha   90.00
_cell.angle_beta   90.00
_cell.angle_gamma   90.00
#
_symmetry.space_group_name_H-M   'P 1'
#
loop_
_entity.id
_entity.type
_entity.pdbx_description
1 polymer ?
#
loop_
_entity_poly.entity_id
_entity_poly.type
_entity_poly.pdbx_seq_one_letter_code
_entity_poly.pdbx_strand_id
1 'polypeptide(L)'
;MERARYNWYLREIECRIGGVTMPNIKSSKKDVIRSRIAYEKNKADKSEMKTVIKKYEAALAGGDKAVAETAYKTAVQIVDKAVSKGILHKNTAARKKSSMALQLNKLA
;
A
#
# COMPACT_ATOMS: atom_id res chain seq x y z
N MET A 1 9.36 -15.87 -2.16
CA MET A 1 9.57 -14.80 -1.16
C MET A 1 8.35 -14.58 -0.27
N GLU A 2 7.17 -14.54 -0.82
CA GLU A 2 5.96 -14.36 -0.03
C GLU A 2 5.67 -15.52 0.91
N ARG A 3 5.95 -16.74 0.47
CA ARG A 3 5.82 -17.94 1.31
C ARG A 3 6.74 -17.92 2.51
N ALA A 4 7.96 -17.40 2.37
CA ALA A 4 8.92 -17.32 3.47
C ALA A 4 8.45 -16.33 4.54
N ARG A 5 7.92 -15.18 4.16
CA ARG A 5 7.34 -14.20 5.08
C ARG A 5 6.10 -14.75 5.79
N TYR A 6 5.28 -15.47 5.05
CA TYR A 6 4.07 -16.07 5.58
C TYR A 6 4.39 -17.16 6.60
N ASN A 7 5.36 -18.02 6.28
CA ASN A 7 5.83 -19.06 7.21
C ASN A 7 6.45 -18.46 8.47
N TRP A 8 7.22 -17.38 8.34
CA TRP A 8 7.77 -16.65 9.48
C TRP A 8 6.67 -16.10 10.38
N TYR A 9 5.66 -15.49 9.79
CA TYR A 9 4.51 -14.95 10.50
C TYR A 9 3.73 -16.05 11.23
N LEU A 10 3.51 -17.18 10.57
CA LEU A 10 2.87 -18.35 11.19
C LEU A 10 3.68 -18.90 12.35
N ARG A 11 5.00 -18.98 12.19
CA ARG A 11 5.91 -19.41 13.27
C ARG A 11 5.84 -18.47 14.46
N GLU A 12 5.80 -17.18 14.21
CA GLU A 12 5.69 -16.19 15.27
C GLU A 12 4.37 -16.33 16.03
N ILE A 13 3.28 -16.53 15.31
CA ILE A 13 1.97 -16.78 15.90
C ILE A 13 2.01 -18.10 16.70
N GLU A 14 2.55 -19.16 16.14
CA GLU A 14 2.70 -20.44 16.82
C GLU A 14 3.54 -20.32 18.08
N CYS A 15 4.63 -19.58 18.06
CA CYS A 15 5.45 -19.32 19.23
C CYS A 15 4.71 -18.55 20.31
N ARG A 16 3.90 -17.58 19.94
CA ARG A 16 3.09 -16.82 20.89
C ARG A 16 1.97 -17.66 21.49
N ILE A 17 1.41 -18.54 20.69
CA ILE A 17 0.29 -19.40 21.08
C ILE A 17 0.77 -20.73 21.63
N GLY A 18 2.01 -21.10 21.37
CA GLY A 18 2.58 -22.42 21.63
C GLY A 18 2.56 -22.91 23.08
N GLY A 19 2.34 -22.02 24.03
CA GLY A 19 2.11 -22.41 25.42
C GLY A 19 0.65 -22.36 25.82
N VAL A 20 -0.18 -21.85 24.95
CA VAL A 20 -1.59 -21.55 25.27
C VAL A 20 -2.49 -22.28 24.31
N THR A 21 -2.74 -23.32 24.59
CA THR A 21 -3.97 -24.02 24.49
C THR A 21 -4.90 -23.88 23.32
N MET A 22 -5.32 -24.96 23.02
CA MET A 22 -6.32 -25.44 22.08
C MET A 22 -7.67 -24.66 21.96
N PRO A 23 -8.24 -23.99 22.98
CA PRO A 23 -9.54 -23.36 22.82
C PRO A 23 -9.59 -22.24 21.79
N ASN A 24 -8.46 -21.58 21.55
CA ASN A 24 -8.38 -20.44 20.66
C ASN A 24 -7.95 -20.78 19.22
N ILE A 25 -7.78 -22.07 18.92
CA ILE A 25 -7.33 -22.49 17.60
C ILE A 25 -8.28 -22.07 16.49
N LYS A 26 -9.59 -22.20 16.70
CA LYS A 26 -10.58 -21.78 15.70
C LYS A 26 -10.57 -20.28 15.49
N SER A 27 -10.53 -19.51 16.56
CA SER A 27 -10.43 -18.05 16.50
C SER A 27 -9.11 -17.62 15.86
N SER A 28 -8.00 -18.27 16.24
CA SER A 28 -6.68 -17.99 15.66
C SER A 28 -6.62 -18.30 14.18
N LYS A 29 -7.25 -19.39 13.74
CA LYS A 29 -7.33 -19.71 12.31
C LYS A 29 -8.12 -18.67 11.53
N LYS A 30 -9.23 -18.20 12.06
CA LYS A 30 -10.02 -17.13 11.45
C LYS A 30 -9.21 -15.83 11.38
N ASP A 31 -8.52 -15.50 12.44
CA ASP A 31 -7.67 -14.29 12.49
C ASP A 31 -6.53 -14.37 11.50
N VAL A 32 -5.90 -15.53 11.35
CA VAL A 32 -4.85 -15.75 10.36
C VAL A 32 -5.40 -15.58 8.95
N ILE A 33 -6.56 -16.14 8.66
CA ILE A 33 -7.21 -16.00 7.34
C ILE A 33 -7.55 -14.53 7.06
N ARG A 34 -8.12 -13.82 8.02
CA ARG A 34 -8.45 -12.39 7.89
C ARG A 34 -7.20 -11.55 7.69
N SER A 35 -6.16 -11.80 8.46
CA SER A 35 -4.87 -11.12 8.33
C SER A 35 -4.24 -11.36 6.97
N ARG A 36 -4.34 -12.58 6.47
CA ARG A 36 -3.83 -12.94 5.15
C ARG A 36 -4.56 -12.20 4.03
N ILE A 37 -5.89 -12.18 4.08
CA ILE A 37 -6.73 -11.48 3.10
C ILE A 37 -6.42 -9.99 3.13
N ALA A 38 -6.34 -9.39 4.32
CA ALA A 38 -6.00 -7.99 4.49
C ALA A 38 -4.59 -7.68 3.97
N TYR A 39 -3.62 -8.55 4.24
CA TYR A 39 -2.25 -8.40 3.76
C TYR A 39 -2.18 -8.42 2.24
N GLU A 40 -2.81 -9.39 1.60
CA GLU A 40 -2.83 -9.50 0.13
C GLU A 40 -3.49 -8.28 -0.51
N LYS A 41 -4.62 -7.84 0.04
CA LYS A 41 -5.33 -6.65 -0.42
C LYS A 41 -4.48 -5.39 -0.27
N ASN A 42 -3.88 -5.19 0.89
CA ASN A 42 -3.02 -4.04 1.16
C ASN A 42 -1.79 -4.04 0.25
N LYS A 43 -1.22 -5.20 -0.01
CA LYS A 43 -0.09 -5.35 -0.91
C LYS A 43 -0.46 -4.97 -2.34
N ALA A 44 -1.61 -5.42 -2.82
CA ALA A 44 -2.12 -5.06 -4.14
C ALA A 44 -2.34 -3.55 -4.25
N ASP A 45 -2.96 -2.95 -3.26
CA ASP A 45 -3.21 -1.50 -3.22
C ASP A 45 -1.91 -0.69 -3.19
N LYS A 46 -0.91 -1.13 -2.43
CA LYS A 46 0.42 -0.50 -2.42
C LYS A 46 1.12 -0.60 -3.76
N SER A 47 1.03 -1.75 -4.41
CA SER A 47 1.62 -1.96 -5.74
C SER A 47 0.97 -1.07 -6.78
N GLU A 48 -0.35 -0.96 -6.76
CA GLU A 48 -1.12 -0.08 -7.63
C GLU A 48 -0.69 1.38 -7.44
N MET A 49 -0.59 1.84 -6.20
CA MET A 49 -0.15 3.19 -5.87
C MET A 49 1.24 3.47 -6.41
N LYS A 50 2.19 2.56 -6.20
CA LYS A 50 3.56 2.70 -6.71
C LYS A 50 3.60 2.76 -8.23
N THR A 51 2.80 1.92 -8.89
CA THR A 51 2.71 1.88 -10.35
C THR A 51 2.19 3.21 -10.90
N VAL A 52 1.16 3.77 -10.30
CA VAL A 52 0.58 5.06 -10.72
C VAL A 52 1.58 6.20 -10.49
N ILE A 53 2.29 6.21 -9.38
CA ILE A 53 3.33 7.20 -9.12
C ILE A 53 4.45 7.12 -10.15
N LYS A 54 4.88 5.92 -10.51
CA LYS A 54 5.89 5.71 -11.55
C LYS A 54 5.42 6.20 -12.92
N LYS A 55 4.16 5.96 -13.27
CA LYS A 55 3.57 6.48 -14.50
C LYS A 55 3.57 8.01 -14.51
N TYR A 56 3.25 8.62 -13.39
CA TYR A 56 3.30 10.06 -13.22
C TYR A 56 4.72 10.59 -13.41
N GLU A 57 5.70 9.98 -12.78
CA GLU A 57 7.11 10.35 -12.93
C GLU A 57 7.59 10.20 -14.38
N ALA A 58 7.19 9.14 -15.04
CA ALA A 58 7.51 8.93 -16.45
C ALA A 58 6.87 10.02 -17.34
N ALA A 59 5.65 10.43 -17.06
CA ALA A 59 4.99 11.53 -17.77
C ALA A 59 5.72 12.86 -17.53
N LEU A 60 6.20 13.11 -16.32
CA LEU A 60 7.02 14.28 -16.02
C LEU A 60 8.33 14.28 -16.79
N ALA A 61 9.00 13.13 -16.84
CA ALA A 61 10.25 12.96 -17.57
C ALA A 61 10.05 13.16 -19.08
N GLY A 62 8.87 12.77 -19.60
CA GLY A 62 8.52 12.98 -21.00
C GLY A 62 8.21 14.43 -21.35
N GLY A 63 8.04 15.30 -20.37
CA GLY A 63 7.79 16.73 -20.60
C GLY A 63 6.40 17.09 -21.10
N ASP A 64 5.49 16.14 -21.17
CA ASP A 64 4.12 16.37 -21.60
C ASP A 64 3.24 16.78 -20.43
N LYS A 65 2.89 18.06 -20.37
CA LYS A 65 2.11 18.63 -19.29
C LYS A 65 0.70 18.05 -19.21
N ALA A 66 0.03 17.85 -20.34
CA ALA A 66 -1.32 17.34 -20.37
C ALA A 66 -1.40 15.91 -19.81
N VAL A 67 -0.49 15.04 -20.22
CA VAL A 67 -0.36 13.67 -19.71
C VAL A 67 0.01 13.69 -18.23
N ALA A 68 0.92 14.56 -17.84
CA ALA A 68 1.35 14.72 -16.45
C ALA A 68 0.17 15.16 -15.55
N GLU A 69 -0.65 16.08 -15.98
CA GLU A 69 -1.84 16.50 -15.23
C GLU A 69 -2.85 15.37 -15.04
N THR A 70 -3.11 14.62 -16.10
CA THR A 70 -4.01 13.45 -16.02
C THR A 70 -3.46 12.41 -15.06
N ALA A 71 -2.17 12.09 -15.16
CA ALA A 71 -1.50 11.16 -14.27
C ALA A 71 -1.51 11.67 -12.82
N TYR A 72 -1.33 12.97 -12.63
CA TYR A 72 -1.38 13.61 -11.31
C TYR A 72 -2.75 13.43 -10.65
N LYS A 73 -3.82 13.69 -11.38
CA LYS A 73 -5.19 13.52 -10.87
C LYS A 73 -5.43 12.08 -10.43
N THR A 74 -5.03 11.12 -11.25
CA THR A 74 -5.15 9.70 -10.94
C THR A 74 -4.31 9.33 -9.72
N ALA A 75 -3.08 9.81 -9.64
CA ALA A 75 -2.19 9.54 -8.51
C ALA A 75 -2.76 10.09 -7.20
N VAL A 76 -3.30 11.31 -7.22
CA VAL A 76 -3.93 11.93 -6.04
C VAL A 76 -5.13 11.11 -5.56
N GLN A 77 -5.98 10.68 -6.49
CA GLN A 77 -7.14 9.85 -6.15
C GLN A 77 -6.71 8.54 -5.46
N ILE A 78 -5.70 7.87 -6.00
CA ILE A 78 -5.22 6.60 -5.45
C ILE A 78 -4.55 6.81 -4.09
N VAL A 79 -3.79 7.89 -3.93
CA VAL A 79 -3.18 8.23 -2.63
C VAL A 79 -4.27 8.51 -1.59
N ASP A 80 -5.32 9.24 -1.95
CA ASP A 80 -6.45 9.50 -1.04
C ASP A 80 -7.19 8.22 -0.65
N LYS A 81 -7.40 7.32 -1.61
CA LYS A 81 -7.98 6.00 -1.33
C LYS A 81 -7.10 5.19 -0.38
N ALA A 82 -5.79 5.24 -0.57
CA ALA A 82 -4.83 4.54 0.31
C ALA A 82 -4.90 5.06 1.74
N VAL A 83 -5.04 6.36 1.92
CA VAL A 83 -5.25 6.96 3.25
C VAL A 83 -6.57 6.49 3.87
N SER A 84 -7.64 6.49 3.08
CA SER A 84 -8.95 6.03 3.50
C SER A 84 -8.95 4.56 3.93
N LYS A 85 -8.18 3.72 3.23
CA LYS A 85 -8.02 2.30 3.56
C LYS A 85 -7.05 2.05 4.73
N GLY A 86 -6.35 3.08 5.21
CA GLY A 86 -5.36 2.95 6.29
C GLY A 86 -4.01 2.41 5.86
N ILE A 87 -3.72 2.36 4.56
CA ILE A 87 -2.45 1.88 4.02
C ILE A 87 -1.36 2.92 4.19
N LEU A 88 -1.70 4.20 3.99
CA LEU A 88 -0.80 5.33 4.17
C LEU A 88 -1.26 6.20 5.30
N HIS A 89 -0.29 6.72 6.05
CA HIS A 89 -0.56 7.75 7.02
C HIS A 89 -0.89 9.08 6.32
N LYS A 90 -1.79 9.83 6.89
CA LYS A 90 -2.26 11.14 6.43
C LYS A 90 -1.10 12.09 6.09
N ASN A 91 -0.11 12.17 6.95
CA ASN A 91 1.05 13.04 6.74
C ASN A 91 1.92 12.61 5.57
N THR A 92 2.13 11.30 5.40
CA THR A 92 2.88 10.75 4.27
C THR A 92 2.18 11.06 2.95
N ALA A 93 0.86 10.90 2.92
CA ALA A 93 0.05 11.22 1.75
C ALA A 93 0.14 12.71 1.40
N ALA A 94 0.08 13.58 2.39
CA ALA A 94 0.21 15.02 2.18
C ALA A 94 1.57 15.39 1.60
N ARG A 95 2.65 14.79 2.09
CA ARG A 95 4.00 14.99 1.56
C ARG A 95 4.12 14.54 0.11
N LYS A 96 3.57 13.39 -0.22
CA LYS A 96 3.59 12.87 -1.60
C LYS A 96 2.80 13.78 -2.55
N LYS A 97 1.62 14.21 -2.16
CA LYS A 97 0.81 15.14 -2.94
C LYS A 97 1.54 16.46 -3.18
N SER A 98 2.13 17.03 -2.12
CA SER A 98 2.89 18.27 -2.21
C SER A 98 4.09 18.15 -3.16
N SER A 99 4.84 17.08 -3.04
CA SER A 99 5.97 16.79 -3.91
C SER A 99 5.54 16.67 -5.37
N MET A 100 4.48 15.95 -5.65
CA MET A 100 3.92 15.79 -7.00
C MET A 100 3.44 17.14 -7.58
N ALA A 101 2.77 17.95 -6.77
CA ALA A 101 2.31 19.28 -7.19
C ALA A 101 3.46 20.20 -7.55
N LEU A 102 4.54 20.20 -6.76
CA LEU A 102 5.73 20.98 -7.05
C LEU A 102 6.40 20.54 -8.35
N GLN A 103 6.50 19.24 -8.58
CA GLN A 103 7.06 18.70 -9.81
C GLN A 103 6.22 19.10 -11.03
N LEU A 104 4.90 19.07 -10.90
CA LEU A 104 3.99 19.49 -11.97
C LEU A 104 4.16 20.99 -12.27
N ASN A 105 4.29 21.83 -11.25
CA ASN A 105 4.52 23.27 -11.40
C ASN A 105 5.86 23.58 -12.09
N LYS A 106 6.88 22.78 -11.84
CA LYS A 106 8.18 22.93 -12.50
C LYS A 106 8.11 22.66 -14.02
N LEU A 107 7.19 21.81 -14.42
CA LEU A 107 6.96 21.48 -15.82
C LEU A 107 6.28 22.63 -16.59
N ALA A 108 5.52 23.42 -15.88
CA ALA A 108 4.91 24.61 -16.43
C ALA A 108 5.92 25.74 -16.57
#